data_5b5f9323826a898a67d658ce046de30e
#
_entry.id   5b5f9323826a898a67d658ce046de30e
#
_cell.length_a   1.000
_cell.length_b   1.000
_cell.length_c   1.000
_cell.angle_alpha   90.00
_cell.angle_beta   90.00
_cell.angle_gamma   90.00
#
_symmetry.space_group_name_H-M   'P 1'
#
loop_
_entity.id
_entity.type
_entity.pdbx_description
1 polymer ?
#
loop_
_entity_poly.entity_id
_entity_poly.type
_entity_poly.pdbx_seq_one_letter_code
_entity_poly.pdbx_strand_id
1 'polypeptide(L)'
;LSGSDLAQVQLPAIRQVIAQLHGKGLSSKSLSRMLSAWRGFYHYLIRDHHFKHNPCTSVRVPKSAQRLPHALSPDETAQLLNFVSNDMLAARDKAMFELFYSSGLRLAELTQLKPTDVNYEEGTVRVLGKGGKERIIPVGEQALQALRSWLEQRTPLLKPGVTALFLSHRGVAISARTIAHRLKLRGKLQGLHQNVHPHILRHSFASHVLQSSGDLRAVQEMLGHAHITSTQVYTHLDFQHLAKVYDAAHPRAKKRS
;
A
#
# COMPACT_ATOMS: atom_id res chain seq x y z
N LEU A 1 22.32 -28.98 -8.84
CA LEU A 1 23.45 -28.72 -7.96
C LEU A 1 23.30 -29.56 -6.73
N SER A 2 24.30 -30.40 -6.41
CA SER A 2 24.35 -31.16 -5.15
C SER A 2 24.68 -30.20 -3.98
N GLY A 3 24.39 -30.61 -2.73
CA GLY A 3 24.74 -29.78 -1.56
C GLY A 3 26.25 -29.50 -1.46
N SER A 4 27.11 -30.40 -1.96
CA SER A 4 28.54 -30.23 -2.07
C SER A 4 28.95 -29.10 -3.02
N ASP A 5 28.20 -28.92 -4.13
CA ASP A 5 28.48 -27.88 -5.11
C ASP A 5 28.18 -26.49 -4.54
N LEU A 6 27.16 -26.36 -3.69
CA LEU A 6 26.82 -25.08 -3.04
C LEU A 6 27.87 -24.62 -2.02
N ALA A 7 28.55 -25.55 -1.36
CA ALA A 7 29.63 -25.24 -0.41
C ALA A 7 30.88 -24.67 -1.10
N GLN A 8 31.09 -24.99 -2.38
CA GLN A 8 32.24 -24.56 -3.18
C GLN A 8 31.99 -23.24 -3.94
N VAL A 9 30.76 -22.70 -3.91
CA VAL A 9 30.44 -21.45 -4.61
C VAL A 9 31.22 -20.30 -3.99
N GLN A 10 31.95 -19.59 -4.86
CA GLN A 10 32.79 -18.44 -4.48
C GLN A 10 32.19 -17.12 -4.97
N LEU A 11 32.66 -16.02 -4.38
CA LEU A 11 32.24 -14.66 -4.73
C LEU A 11 32.27 -14.35 -6.24
N PRO A 12 33.31 -14.76 -7.05
CA PRO A 12 33.34 -14.50 -8.49
C PRO A 12 32.15 -15.13 -9.24
N ALA A 13 31.76 -16.36 -8.87
CA ALA A 13 30.62 -17.04 -9.50
C ALA A 13 29.31 -16.27 -9.29
N ILE A 14 29.07 -15.79 -8.07
CA ILE A 14 27.88 -14.97 -7.77
C ILE A 14 27.89 -13.67 -8.58
N ARG A 15 29.05 -12.99 -8.66
CA ARG A 15 29.20 -11.77 -9.48
C ARG A 15 28.92 -12.03 -10.95
N GLN A 16 29.42 -13.12 -11.50
CA GLN A 16 29.19 -13.52 -12.90
C GLN A 16 27.70 -13.76 -13.18
N VAL A 17 27.01 -14.49 -12.31
CA VAL A 17 25.58 -14.75 -12.44
C VAL A 17 24.77 -13.44 -12.38
N ILE A 18 25.08 -12.55 -11.44
CA ILE A 18 24.43 -11.24 -11.35
C ILE A 18 24.66 -10.41 -12.62
N ALA A 19 25.89 -10.39 -13.15
CA ALA A 19 26.22 -9.69 -14.38
C ALA A 19 25.46 -10.26 -15.59
N GLN A 20 25.42 -11.59 -15.73
CA GLN A 20 24.66 -12.25 -16.79
C GLN A 20 23.16 -11.94 -16.74
N LEU A 21 22.56 -11.99 -15.54
CA LEU A 21 21.16 -11.69 -15.35
C LEU A 21 20.84 -10.21 -15.62
N HIS A 22 21.76 -9.32 -15.27
CA HIS A 22 21.65 -7.90 -15.62
C HIS A 22 21.73 -7.69 -17.14
N GLY A 23 22.67 -8.35 -17.82
CA GLY A 23 22.79 -8.33 -19.28
C GLY A 23 21.56 -8.90 -20.01
N LYS A 24 20.85 -9.84 -19.39
CA LYS A 24 19.55 -10.35 -19.85
C LYS A 24 18.36 -9.42 -19.56
N GLY A 25 18.60 -8.23 -19.02
CA GLY A 25 17.57 -7.20 -18.78
C GLY A 25 16.87 -7.28 -17.42
N LEU A 26 17.33 -8.08 -16.46
CA LEU A 26 16.76 -8.03 -15.11
C LEU A 26 17.08 -6.68 -14.46
N SER A 27 16.04 -6.07 -13.86
CA SER A 27 16.19 -4.81 -13.17
C SER A 27 17.08 -4.94 -11.92
N SER A 28 17.82 -3.87 -11.57
CA SER A 28 18.63 -3.83 -10.34
C SER A 28 17.81 -4.13 -9.08
N LYS A 29 16.52 -3.76 -9.06
CA LYS A 29 15.60 -4.08 -7.96
C LYS A 29 15.33 -5.59 -7.86
N SER A 30 15.12 -6.27 -8.98
CA SER A 30 14.94 -7.72 -9.02
C SER A 30 16.20 -8.45 -8.59
N LEU A 31 17.35 -8.01 -9.08
CA LEU A 31 18.66 -8.56 -8.69
C LEU A 31 18.96 -8.35 -7.21
N SER A 32 18.61 -7.19 -6.63
CA SER A 32 18.75 -6.93 -5.20
C SER A 32 17.90 -7.86 -4.35
N ARG A 33 16.66 -8.10 -4.77
CA ARG A 33 15.77 -9.05 -4.07
C ARG A 33 16.32 -10.47 -4.11
N MET A 34 16.80 -10.90 -5.27
CA MET A 34 17.39 -12.23 -5.46
C MET A 34 18.65 -12.41 -4.62
N LEU A 35 19.52 -11.40 -4.63
CA LEU A 35 20.74 -11.42 -3.81
C LEU A 35 20.44 -11.42 -2.30
N SER A 36 19.38 -10.72 -1.87
CA SER A 36 18.92 -10.77 -0.47
C SER A 36 18.40 -12.16 -0.09
N ALA A 37 17.65 -12.82 -0.98
CA ALA A 37 17.20 -14.20 -0.76
C ALA A 37 18.39 -15.17 -0.68
N TRP A 38 19.38 -15.05 -1.57
CA TRP A 38 20.59 -15.87 -1.54
C TRP A 38 21.40 -15.65 -0.25
N ARG A 39 21.54 -14.40 0.20
CA ARG A 39 22.20 -14.10 1.50
C ARG A 39 21.48 -14.79 2.66
N GLY A 40 20.16 -14.70 2.71
CA GLY A 40 19.36 -15.38 3.72
C GLY A 40 19.51 -16.89 3.68
N PHE A 41 19.52 -17.47 2.48
CA PHE A 41 19.73 -18.90 2.27
C PHE A 41 21.12 -19.36 2.74
N TYR A 42 22.19 -18.64 2.38
CA TYR A 42 23.53 -18.99 2.87
C TYR A 42 23.69 -18.75 4.37
N HIS A 43 23.01 -17.79 4.98
CA HIS A 43 22.97 -17.66 6.45
C HIS A 43 22.31 -18.88 7.11
N TYR A 44 21.23 -19.40 6.51
CA TYR A 44 20.62 -20.65 6.96
C TYR A 44 21.60 -21.82 6.84
N LEU A 45 22.28 -21.97 5.68
CA LEU A 45 23.25 -23.05 5.48
C LEU A 45 24.44 -22.98 6.46
N ILE A 46 24.90 -21.79 6.82
CA ILE A 46 25.94 -21.61 7.84
C ILE A 46 25.44 -22.05 9.21
N ARG A 47 24.22 -21.63 9.59
CA ARG A 47 23.67 -21.93 10.92
C ARG A 47 23.34 -23.40 11.11
N ASP A 48 22.71 -24.04 10.11
CA ASP A 48 22.09 -25.36 10.27
C ASP A 48 22.81 -26.49 9.52
N HIS A 49 23.70 -26.16 8.56
CA HIS A 49 24.37 -27.13 7.68
C HIS A 49 25.90 -26.98 7.65
N HIS A 50 26.49 -26.28 8.63
CA HIS A 50 27.95 -26.15 8.83
C HIS A 50 28.73 -25.57 7.63
N PHE A 51 28.09 -24.74 6.79
CA PHE A 51 28.79 -24.00 5.74
C PHE A 51 29.71 -22.96 6.35
N LYS A 52 30.91 -22.78 5.76
CA LYS A 52 31.95 -21.94 6.35
C LYS A 52 31.84 -20.46 6.01
N HIS A 53 31.21 -20.09 4.86
CA HIS A 53 31.15 -18.71 4.39
C HIS A 53 29.90 -18.45 3.54
N ASN A 54 29.55 -17.17 3.43
CA ASN A 54 28.46 -16.70 2.58
C ASN A 54 29.05 -15.94 1.37
N PRO A 55 29.05 -16.51 0.17
CA PRO A 55 29.66 -15.91 -1.02
C PRO A 55 28.91 -14.66 -1.52
N CYS A 56 27.71 -14.39 -1.00
CA CYS A 56 26.88 -13.28 -1.42
C CYS A 56 27.13 -11.99 -0.62
N THR A 57 27.86 -12.03 0.50
CA THR A 57 27.96 -10.92 1.46
C THR A 57 28.48 -9.63 0.83
N SER A 58 29.58 -9.73 0.04
CA SER A 58 30.27 -8.58 -0.56
C SER A 58 29.81 -8.25 -1.98
N VAL A 59 28.77 -8.94 -2.50
CA VAL A 59 28.25 -8.66 -3.84
C VAL A 59 27.36 -7.41 -3.82
N ARG A 60 27.60 -6.50 -4.73
CA ARG A 60 26.76 -5.31 -4.96
C ARG A 60 26.10 -5.42 -6.32
N VAL A 61 24.84 -5.05 -6.38
CA VAL A 61 24.08 -4.95 -7.63
C VAL A 61 24.36 -3.58 -8.27
N PRO A 62 24.43 -3.48 -9.62
CA PRO A 62 24.54 -2.20 -10.31
C PRO A 62 23.43 -1.24 -9.83
N LYS A 63 23.78 0.00 -9.53
CA LYS A 63 22.80 1.03 -9.14
C LYS A 63 21.94 1.34 -10.37
N SER A 64 20.63 1.24 -10.25
CA SER A 64 19.72 1.87 -11.22
C SER A 64 19.55 3.33 -10.83
N ALA A 65 19.36 4.21 -11.82
CA ALA A 65 18.85 5.54 -11.53
C ALA A 65 17.51 5.38 -10.78
N GLN A 66 17.49 5.71 -9.50
CA GLN A 66 16.26 5.75 -8.73
C GLN A 66 15.43 6.92 -9.27
N ARG A 67 14.45 6.60 -10.11
CA ARG A 67 13.34 7.52 -10.28
C ARG A 67 12.60 7.50 -8.93
N LEU A 68 12.70 8.60 -8.19
CA LEU A 68 11.86 8.80 -7.01
C LEU A 68 10.40 8.62 -7.47
N PRO A 69 9.62 7.78 -6.81
CA PRO A 69 8.21 7.68 -7.13
C PRO A 69 7.61 9.08 -6.88
N HIS A 70 7.21 9.74 -7.96
CA HIS A 70 6.47 10.99 -7.84
C HIS A 70 5.08 10.67 -7.29
N ALA A 71 4.72 11.33 -6.20
CA ALA A 71 3.33 11.40 -5.78
C ALA A 71 2.49 12.01 -6.92
N LEU A 72 1.24 11.61 -7.06
CA LEU A 72 0.30 12.34 -7.91
C LEU A 72 0.14 13.74 -7.35
N SER A 73 0.07 14.75 -8.21
CA SER A 73 -0.34 16.07 -7.77
C SER A 73 -1.79 16.06 -7.26
N PRO A 74 -2.26 17.11 -6.54
CA PRO A 74 -3.65 17.22 -6.16
C PRO A 74 -4.60 17.16 -7.37
N ASP A 75 -4.22 17.79 -8.50
CA ASP A 75 -5.01 17.79 -9.74
C ASP A 75 -5.04 16.40 -10.40
N GLU A 76 -3.90 15.72 -10.51
CA GLU A 76 -3.84 14.34 -11.02
C GLU A 76 -4.64 13.38 -10.14
N THR A 77 -4.62 13.59 -8.82
CA THR A 77 -5.41 12.80 -7.88
C THR A 77 -6.91 13.08 -8.04
N ALA A 78 -7.28 14.34 -8.20
CA ALA A 78 -8.65 14.72 -8.50
C ALA A 78 -9.11 14.13 -9.85
N GLN A 79 -8.30 14.20 -10.89
CA GLN A 79 -8.56 13.57 -12.18
C GLN A 79 -8.77 12.06 -12.08
N LEU A 80 -7.93 11.36 -11.31
CA LEU A 80 -8.05 9.93 -11.07
C LEU A 80 -9.37 9.55 -10.41
N LEU A 81 -9.80 10.34 -9.42
CA LEU A 81 -10.93 10.03 -8.53
C LEU A 81 -12.26 10.62 -9.01
N ASN A 82 -12.25 11.69 -9.82
CA ASN A 82 -13.46 12.32 -10.34
C ASN A 82 -13.98 11.58 -11.58
N PHE A 83 -14.68 10.47 -11.36
CA PHE A 83 -15.41 9.76 -12.41
C PHE A 83 -16.82 9.41 -11.96
N VAL A 84 -17.72 9.31 -12.93
CA VAL A 84 -19.09 8.86 -12.68
C VAL A 84 -19.10 7.34 -12.54
N SER A 85 -19.80 6.84 -11.53
CA SER A 85 -20.00 5.41 -11.32
C SER A 85 -21.28 4.96 -12.01
N ASN A 86 -21.17 4.51 -13.26
CA ASN A 86 -22.31 4.13 -14.10
C ASN A 86 -22.81 2.70 -13.82
N ASP A 87 -22.04 1.92 -13.08
CA ASP A 87 -22.37 0.55 -12.70
C ASP A 87 -21.86 0.23 -11.29
N MET A 88 -22.37 -0.88 -10.74
CA MET A 88 -22.02 -1.37 -9.41
C MET A 88 -20.51 -1.54 -9.18
N LEU A 89 -19.78 -2.05 -10.17
CA LEU A 89 -18.33 -2.25 -10.03
C LEU A 89 -17.56 -0.92 -10.10
N ALA A 90 -18.10 0.06 -10.83
CA ALA A 90 -17.54 1.40 -10.85
C ALA A 90 -17.79 2.12 -9.51
N ALA A 91 -18.97 1.94 -8.89
CA ALA A 91 -19.26 2.46 -7.55
C ALA A 91 -18.32 1.86 -6.50
N ARG A 92 -18.10 0.55 -6.54
CA ARG A 92 -17.09 -0.12 -5.71
C ARG A 92 -15.70 0.48 -5.89
N ASP A 93 -15.26 0.59 -7.15
CA ASP A 93 -13.93 1.09 -7.47
C ASP A 93 -13.75 2.54 -6.98
N LYS A 94 -14.79 3.37 -7.12
CA LYS A 94 -14.80 4.73 -6.59
C LYS A 94 -14.63 4.73 -5.07
N ALA A 95 -15.43 3.95 -4.37
CA ALA A 95 -15.34 3.84 -2.91
C ALA A 95 -13.95 3.34 -2.44
N MET A 96 -13.39 2.32 -3.12
CA MET A 96 -12.04 1.85 -2.82
C MET A 96 -10.97 2.93 -3.01
N PHE A 97 -11.02 3.64 -4.13
CA PHE A 97 -9.97 4.61 -4.47
C PHE A 97 -10.06 5.88 -3.64
N GLU A 98 -11.28 6.35 -3.36
CA GLU A 98 -11.53 7.47 -2.45
C GLU A 98 -11.05 7.13 -1.03
N LEU A 99 -11.40 5.98 -0.49
CA LEU A 99 -10.96 5.54 0.83
C LEU A 99 -9.44 5.36 0.87
N PHE A 100 -8.86 4.80 -0.19
CA PHE A 100 -7.41 4.59 -0.29
C PHE A 100 -6.63 5.89 -0.19
N TYR A 101 -7.06 6.89 -0.95
CA TYR A 101 -6.44 8.21 -0.94
C TYR A 101 -6.78 8.99 0.34
N SER A 102 -8.03 8.93 0.79
CA SER A 102 -8.49 9.65 1.98
C SER A 102 -7.76 9.22 3.26
N SER A 103 -7.44 7.93 3.40
CA SER A 103 -6.91 7.38 4.67
C SER A 103 -5.49 6.82 4.54
N GLY A 104 -4.89 6.90 3.38
CA GLY A 104 -3.53 6.42 3.14
C GLY A 104 -3.29 4.95 3.51
N LEU A 105 -4.29 4.09 3.34
CA LEU A 105 -4.26 2.68 3.73
C LEU A 105 -3.15 1.90 3.01
N ARG A 106 -2.72 0.78 3.60
CA ARG A 106 -1.97 -0.25 2.86
C ARG A 106 -2.94 -1.11 2.06
N LEU A 107 -2.49 -1.65 0.92
CA LEU A 107 -3.33 -2.52 0.08
C LEU A 107 -3.88 -3.73 0.86
N ALA A 108 -3.07 -4.33 1.72
CA ALA A 108 -3.51 -5.45 2.58
C ALA A 108 -4.58 -5.01 3.60
N GLU A 109 -4.46 -3.82 4.17
CA GLU A 109 -5.46 -3.26 5.09
C GLU A 109 -6.80 -3.07 4.38
N LEU A 110 -6.79 -2.45 3.19
CA LEU A 110 -8.00 -2.24 2.40
C LEU A 110 -8.73 -3.56 2.06
N THR A 111 -7.98 -4.63 1.74
CA THR A 111 -8.58 -5.93 1.39
C THR A 111 -9.25 -6.63 2.58
N GLN A 112 -8.84 -6.30 3.79
CA GLN A 112 -9.33 -6.94 5.02
C GLN A 112 -10.46 -6.18 5.70
N LEU A 113 -10.78 -4.97 5.25
CA LEU A 113 -11.83 -4.15 5.83
C LEU A 113 -13.19 -4.83 5.77
N LYS A 114 -13.94 -4.64 6.85
CA LYS A 114 -15.36 -4.99 6.98
C LYS A 114 -16.22 -3.72 7.01
N PRO A 115 -17.51 -3.78 6.69
CA PRO A 115 -18.40 -2.62 6.84
C PRO A 115 -18.40 -2.04 8.27
N THR A 116 -18.25 -2.89 9.29
CA THR A 116 -18.18 -2.51 10.71
C THR A 116 -16.92 -1.79 11.12
N ASP A 117 -15.90 -1.76 10.26
CA ASP A 117 -14.64 -1.05 10.55
C ASP A 117 -14.72 0.44 10.19
N VAL A 118 -15.80 0.87 9.51
CA VAL A 118 -16.05 2.27 9.16
C VAL A 118 -17.09 2.86 10.09
N ASN A 119 -16.70 3.92 10.80
CA ASN A 119 -17.62 4.73 11.59
C ASN A 119 -18.04 5.97 10.75
N TYR A 120 -19.30 5.98 10.30
CA TYR A 120 -19.83 7.03 9.43
C TYR A 120 -20.22 8.31 10.18
N GLU A 121 -20.43 8.23 11.50
CA GLU A 121 -20.75 9.37 12.35
C GLU A 121 -19.48 10.15 12.70
N GLU A 122 -18.45 9.45 13.11
CA GLU A 122 -17.16 10.05 13.45
C GLU A 122 -16.26 10.30 12.25
N GLY A 123 -16.62 9.80 11.04
CA GLY A 123 -15.79 9.90 9.86
C GLY A 123 -14.45 9.18 10.01
N THR A 124 -14.45 7.94 10.47
CA THR A 124 -13.23 7.19 10.77
C THR A 124 -13.23 5.78 10.19
N VAL A 125 -12.04 5.23 10.01
CA VAL A 125 -11.83 3.81 9.69
C VAL A 125 -10.83 3.18 10.65
N ARG A 126 -11.20 2.04 11.23
CA ARG A 126 -10.33 1.22 12.06
C ARG A 126 -9.60 0.20 11.20
N VAL A 127 -8.28 0.11 11.34
CA VAL A 127 -7.45 -0.83 10.56
C VAL A 127 -6.49 -1.60 11.45
N LEU A 128 -6.26 -2.85 11.08
CA LEU A 128 -5.33 -3.74 11.75
C LEU A 128 -3.97 -3.67 11.03
N GLY A 129 -2.95 -3.15 11.70
CA GLY A 129 -1.60 -3.04 11.17
C GLY A 129 -0.76 -4.29 11.39
N LYS A 130 0.52 -4.21 11.01
CA LYS A 130 1.49 -5.29 11.22
C LYS A 130 1.64 -5.58 12.72
N GLY A 131 1.55 -6.86 13.10
CA GLY A 131 1.66 -7.30 14.49
C GLY A 131 0.38 -7.14 15.32
N GLY A 132 -0.79 -7.02 14.66
CA GLY A 132 -2.08 -6.94 15.36
C GLY A 132 -2.39 -5.58 16.00
N LYS A 133 -1.58 -4.56 15.75
CA LYS A 133 -1.83 -3.21 16.30
C LYS A 133 -2.96 -2.52 15.52
N GLU A 134 -4.00 -2.12 16.22
CA GLU A 134 -5.09 -1.33 15.66
C GLU A 134 -4.72 0.15 15.63
N ARG A 135 -5.25 0.86 14.62
CA ARG A 135 -5.25 2.31 14.58
C ARG A 135 -6.53 2.83 13.93
N ILE A 136 -6.94 4.00 14.34
CA ILE A 136 -8.10 4.73 13.80
C ILE A 136 -7.55 5.85 12.90
N ILE A 137 -8.11 6.00 11.70
CA ILE A 137 -7.68 6.98 10.72
C ILE A 137 -8.90 7.80 10.29
N PRO A 138 -8.78 9.14 10.17
CA PRO A 138 -9.82 9.97 9.61
C PRO A 138 -10.16 9.59 8.16
N VAL A 139 -11.43 9.74 7.79
CA VAL A 139 -11.97 9.49 6.45
C VAL A 139 -12.71 10.74 5.98
N GLY A 140 -12.32 11.29 4.84
CA GLY A 140 -12.96 12.48 4.29
C GLY A 140 -14.36 12.20 3.75
N GLU A 141 -15.20 13.23 3.73
CA GLU A 141 -16.62 13.14 3.39
C GLU A 141 -16.85 12.52 2.00
N GLN A 142 -16.00 12.80 1.01
CA GLN A 142 -16.12 12.23 -0.33
C GLN A 142 -15.95 10.71 -0.33
N ALA A 143 -15.05 10.19 0.51
CA ALA A 143 -14.87 8.75 0.67
C ALA A 143 -16.05 8.12 1.41
N LEU A 144 -16.60 8.79 2.44
CA LEU A 144 -17.78 8.33 3.15
C LEU A 144 -19.01 8.25 2.24
N GLN A 145 -19.24 9.26 1.40
CA GLN A 145 -20.31 9.27 0.41
C GLN A 145 -20.17 8.14 -0.61
N ALA A 146 -18.97 7.94 -1.14
CA ALA A 146 -18.69 6.85 -2.07
C ALA A 146 -18.90 5.48 -1.41
N LEU A 147 -18.53 5.33 -0.13
CA LEU A 147 -18.76 4.10 0.65
C LEU A 147 -20.24 3.84 0.89
N ARG A 148 -21.04 4.86 1.22
CA ARG A 148 -22.52 4.72 1.37
C ARG A 148 -23.13 4.22 0.06
N SER A 149 -22.82 4.87 -1.07
CA SER A 149 -23.30 4.46 -2.39
C SER A 149 -22.87 3.03 -2.76
N TRP A 150 -21.64 2.63 -2.41
CA TRP A 150 -21.19 1.26 -2.61
C TRP A 150 -21.97 0.26 -1.74
N LEU A 151 -22.21 0.55 -0.47
CA LEU A 151 -22.93 -0.36 0.44
C LEU A 151 -24.35 -0.66 -0.02
N GLU A 152 -25.05 0.33 -0.56
CA GLU A 152 -26.38 0.16 -1.16
C GLU A 152 -26.33 -0.83 -2.33
N GLN A 153 -25.33 -0.71 -3.19
CA GLN A 153 -25.17 -1.54 -4.39
C GLN A 153 -24.49 -2.90 -4.10
N ARG A 154 -23.85 -3.06 -2.96
CA ARG A 154 -23.11 -4.26 -2.57
C ARG A 154 -24.02 -5.44 -2.24
N THR A 155 -25.19 -5.18 -1.67
CA THR A 155 -26.10 -6.17 -1.10
C THR A 155 -26.47 -7.29 -2.09
N PRO A 156 -26.83 -7.02 -3.36
CA PRO A 156 -27.14 -8.06 -4.33
C PRO A 156 -25.98 -9.00 -4.68
N LEU A 157 -24.72 -8.55 -4.48
CA LEU A 157 -23.53 -9.37 -4.74
C LEU A 157 -23.13 -10.26 -3.57
N LEU A 158 -23.60 -9.94 -2.36
CA LEU A 158 -23.09 -10.55 -1.14
C LEU A 158 -23.44 -12.03 -1.04
N LYS A 159 -22.43 -12.88 -0.95
CA LYS A 159 -22.60 -14.31 -0.67
C LYS A 159 -22.67 -14.60 0.83
N PRO A 160 -23.36 -15.65 1.25
CA PRO A 160 -23.42 -16.08 2.65
C PRO A 160 -22.00 -16.25 3.24
N GLY A 161 -21.81 -15.76 4.47
CA GLY A 161 -20.54 -15.87 5.19
C GLY A 161 -19.44 -14.87 4.78
N VAL A 162 -19.65 -14.03 3.76
CA VAL A 162 -18.68 -13.03 3.34
C VAL A 162 -18.87 -11.73 4.12
N THR A 163 -17.84 -11.36 4.91
CA THR A 163 -17.84 -10.15 5.74
C THR A 163 -17.05 -8.98 5.15
N ALA A 164 -16.34 -9.19 4.03
CA ALA A 164 -15.47 -8.17 3.43
C ALA A 164 -16.26 -6.94 2.98
N LEU A 165 -15.70 -5.74 3.19
CA LEU A 165 -16.28 -4.47 2.72
C LEU A 165 -16.35 -4.45 1.19
N PHE A 166 -15.24 -4.80 0.51
CA PHE A 166 -15.15 -4.77 -0.95
C PHE A 166 -15.23 -6.17 -1.55
N LEU A 167 -16.16 -6.34 -2.48
CA LEU A 167 -16.45 -7.60 -3.14
C LEU A 167 -15.93 -7.62 -4.58
N SER A 168 -15.53 -8.80 -5.04
CA SER A 168 -15.34 -9.07 -6.46
C SER A 168 -16.70 -9.18 -7.17
N HIS A 169 -16.70 -9.23 -8.50
CA HIS A 169 -17.91 -9.52 -9.29
C HIS A 169 -18.55 -10.89 -8.96
N ARG A 170 -17.81 -11.78 -8.27
CA ARG A 170 -18.30 -13.10 -7.85
C ARG A 170 -18.92 -13.09 -6.44
N GLY A 171 -19.04 -11.95 -5.80
CA GLY A 171 -19.62 -11.80 -4.46
C GLY A 171 -18.72 -12.28 -3.30
N VAL A 172 -17.44 -12.55 -3.55
CA VAL A 172 -16.44 -12.86 -2.53
C VAL A 172 -15.48 -11.69 -2.34
N ALA A 173 -14.67 -11.70 -1.28
CA ALA A 173 -13.67 -10.65 -1.03
C ALA A 173 -12.81 -10.36 -2.28
N ILE A 174 -12.59 -9.10 -2.59
CA ILE A 174 -11.76 -8.68 -3.71
C ILE A 174 -10.27 -8.94 -3.40
N SER A 175 -9.51 -9.43 -4.39
CA SER A 175 -8.08 -9.67 -4.21
C SER A 175 -7.26 -8.39 -4.35
N ALA A 176 -6.12 -8.32 -3.64
CA ALA A 176 -5.14 -7.24 -3.77
C ALA A 176 -4.68 -7.03 -5.23
N ARG A 177 -4.52 -8.12 -5.98
CA ARG A 177 -4.15 -8.09 -7.40
C ARG A 177 -5.23 -7.41 -8.25
N THR A 178 -6.50 -7.71 -7.97
CA THR A 178 -7.63 -7.09 -8.68
C THR A 178 -7.70 -5.59 -8.38
N ILE A 179 -7.55 -5.18 -7.13
CA ILE A 179 -7.53 -3.75 -6.74
C ILE A 179 -6.42 -3.00 -7.50
N ALA A 180 -5.20 -3.54 -7.46
CA ALA A 180 -4.06 -2.92 -8.14
C ALA A 180 -4.29 -2.82 -9.66
N HIS A 181 -4.88 -3.87 -10.28
CA HIS A 181 -5.22 -3.88 -11.69
C HIS A 181 -6.28 -2.82 -12.04
N ARG A 182 -7.36 -2.74 -11.26
CA ARG A 182 -8.45 -1.76 -11.44
C ARG A 182 -7.95 -0.33 -11.31
N LEU A 183 -7.09 -0.07 -10.32
CA LEU A 183 -6.48 1.25 -10.12
C LEU A 183 -5.59 1.64 -11.31
N LYS A 184 -4.75 0.72 -11.80
CA LYS A 184 -3.93 0.94 -13.00
C LYS A 184 -4.77 1.21 -14.24
N LEU A 185 -5.86 0.45 -14.43
CA LEU A 185 -6.79 0.64 -15.54
C LEU A 185 -7.44 2.02 -15.46
N ARG A 186 -7.89 2.44 -14.27
CA ARG A 186 -8.48 3.76 -14.05
C ARG A 186 -7.50 4.88 -14.38
N GLY A 187 -6.25 4.78 -13.93
CA GLY A 187 -5.23 5.78 -14.28
C GLY A 187 -5.06 5.95 -15.79
N LYS A 188 -5.04 4.83 -16.52
CA LYS A 188 -4.98 4.87 -18.00
C LYS A 188 -6.22 5.50 -18.63
N LEU A 189 -7.41 5.15 -18.17
CA LEU A 189 -8.68 5.71 -18.67
C LEU A 189 -8.80 7.21 -18.41
N GLN A 190 -8.19 7.70 -17.36
CA GLN A 190 -8.12 9.13 -17.03
C GLN A 190 -6.94 9.86 -17.69
N GLY A 191 -6.20 9.21 -18.59
CA GLY A 191 -5.10 9.84 -19.32
C GLY A 191 -3.85 10.14 -18.46
N LEU A 192 -3.71 9.53 -17.29
CA LEU A 192 -2.52 9.74 -16.46
C LEU A 192 -1.30 9.02 -17.06
N HIS A 193 -0.22 9.77 -17.28
CA HIS A 193 0.99 9.24 -17.92
C HIS A 193 1.78 8.30 -17.03
N GLN A 194 1.67 8.45 -15.71
CA GLN A 194 2.39 7.59 -14.78
C GLN A 194 1.60 6.33 -14.44
N ASN A 195 2.36 5.26 -14.09
CA ASN A 195 1.76 3.99 -13.72
C ASN A 195 1.14 4.08 -12.32
N VAL A 196 -0.16 4.33 -12.25
CA VAL A 196 -0.90 4.45 -10.99
C VAL A 196 -1.01 3.07 -10.32
N HIS A 197 -0.59 3.01 -9.06
CA HIS A 197 -0.64 1.80 -8.24
C HIS A 197 -0.88 2.16 -6.75
N PRO A 198 -1.27 1.20 -5.90
CA PRO A 198 -1.65 1.48 -4.50
C PRO A 198 -0.65 2.31 -3.69
N HIS A 199 0.65 2.04 -3.85
CA HIS A 199 1.67 2.80 -3.12
C HIS A 199 1.76 4.27 -3.56
N ILE A 200 1.42 4.60 -4.81
CA ILE A 200 1.38 6.00 -5.26
C ILE A 200 0.26 6.76 -4.54
N LEU A 201 -0.97 6.22 -4.46
CA LEU A 201 -2.06 6.87 -3.73
C LEU A 201 -1.72 7.11 -2.26
N ARG A 202 -1.17 6.11 -1.59
CA ARG A 202 -0.72 6.27 -0.21
C ARG A 202 0.41 7.30 -0.08
N HIS A 203 1.33 7.36 -1.04
CA HIS A 203 2.39 8.36 -1.06
C HIS A 203 1.83 9.76 -1.33
N SER A 204 0.87 9.89 -2.23
CA SER A 204 0.17 11.16 -2.50
C SER A 204 -0.58 11.66 -1.26
N PHE A 205 -1.31 10.78 -0.56
CA PHE A 205 -1.90 11.10 0.74
C PHE A 205 -0.86 11.68 1.71
N ALA A 206 0.24 10.94 1.92
CA ALA A 206 1.29 11.35 2.84
C ALA A 206 1.90 12.71 2.47
N SER A 207 2.20 12.92 1.18
CA SER A 207 2.80 14.15 0.68
C SER A 207 1.85 15.34 0.80
N HIS A 208 0.58 15.16 0.44
CA HIS A 208 -0.40 16.26 0.47
C HIS A 208 -0.73 16.68 1.89
N VAL A 209 -0.95 15.72 2.80
CA VAL A 209 -1.20 16.04 4.22
C VAL A 209 0.04 16.69 4.84
N LEU A 210 1.24 16.19 4.57
CA LEU A 210 2.48 16.77 5.10
C LEU A 210 2.73 18.18 4.57
N GLN A 211 2.55 18.41 3.27
CA GLN A 211 2.74 19.73 2.65
C GLN A 211 1.77 20.77 3.20
N SER A 212 0.54 20.37 3.48
CA SER A 212 -0.50 21.28 3.97
C SER A 212 -0.47 21.48 5.48
N SER A 213 -0.07 20.48 6.27
CA SER A 213 -0.06 20.55 7.73
C SER A 213 1.29 20.92 8.32
N GLY A 214 2.39 20.57 7.65
CA GLY A 214 3.73 20.60 8.22
C GLY A 214 3.99 19.57 9.33
N ASP A 215 2.99 18.76 9.70
CA ASP A 215 3.06 17.83 10.84
C ASP A 215 3.47 16.42 10.38
N LEU A 216 4.78 16.19 10.32
CA LEU A 216 5.34 14.88 9.97
C LEU A 216 4.92 13.77 10.96
N ARG A 217 4.76 14.11 12.25
CA ARG A 217 4.40 13.15 13.27
C ARG A 217 2.97 12.64 13.07
N ALA A 218 2.01 13.55 12.89
CA ALA A 218 0.63 13.18 12.59
C ALA A 218 0.53 12.30 11.33
N VAL A 219 1.26 12.64 10.26
CA VAL A 219 1.30 11.82 9.04
C VAL A 219 1.87 10.44 9.30
N GLN A 220 2.96 10.31 10.07
CA GLN A 220 3.56 9.02 10.41
C GLN A 220 2.61 8.15 11.25
N GLU A 221 1.88 8.74 12.17
CA GLU A 221 0.87 8.08 12.99
C GLU A 221 -0.30 7.57 12.14
N MET A 222 -0.89 8.41 11.28
CA MET A 222 -1.94 8.00 10.32
C MET A 222 -1.48 6.84 9.43
N LEU A 223 -0.22 6.86 8.99
CA LEU A 223 0.35 5.80 8.16
C LEU A 223 0.72 4.53 8.96
N GLY A 224 0.82 4.58 10.27
CA GLY A 224 1.23 3.44 11.10
C GLY A 224 2.67 3.01 10.81
N HIS A 225 3.62 3.93 10.87
CA HIS A 225 5.05 3.65 10.76
C HIS A 225 5.59 3.13 12.10
N ALA A 226 6.18 1.93 12.10
CA ALA A 226 6.56 1.16 13.29
C ALA A 226 7.80 1.69 14.05
N HIS A 227 8.43 2.77 13.63
CA HIS A 227 9.71 3.24 14.18
C HIS A 227 9.61 4.39 15.18
N ILE A 228 8.44 4.70 15.70
CA ILE A 228 8.35 5.54 16.89
C ILE A 228 8.22 4.60 18.08
N THR A 229 9.31 4.52 18.85
CA THR A 229 9.38 3.82 20.13
C THR A 229 8.30 4.34 21.07
N SER A 230 7.21 3.64 21.15
CA SER A 230 6.43 3.43 22.37
C SER A 230 5.11 2.72 22.07
N THR A 231 4.73 1.83 22.91
CA THR A 231 3.39 1.28 23.06
C THR A 231 2.48 2.40 23.59
N GLN A 232 2.19 3.41 22.77
CA GLN A 232 1.18 4.39 23.11
C GLN A 232 -0.18 3.79 22.77
N VAL A 233 -0.96 3.53 23.80
CA VAL A 233 -2.41 3.40 23.71
C VAL A 233 -2.92 4.72 23.15
N TYR A 234 -3.52 4.72 21.96
CA TYR A 234 -4.12 5.91 21.38
C TYR A 234 -5.18 6.45 22.32
N THR A 235 -4.93 7.63 22.88
CA THR A 235 -5.91 8.32 23.69
C THR A 235 -6.88 9.07 22.78
N HIS A 236 -8.07 9.37 23.29
CA HIS A 236 -9.08 10.19 22.58
C HIS A 236 -8.51 11.57 22.16
N LEU A 237 -7.56 12.09 22.95
CA LEU A 237 -6.88 13.37 22.68
C LEU A 237 -5.94 13.30 21.46
N ASP A 238 -5.20 12.19 21.30
CA ASP A 238 -4.32 11.99 20.14
C ASP A 238 -5.16 11.93 18.85
N PHE A 239 -6.32 11.27 18.89
CA PHE A 239 -7.22 11.20 17.73
C PHE A 239 -7.80 12.59 17.37
N GLN A 240 -8.21 13.41 18.32
CA GLN A 240 -8.71 14.77 18.05
C GLN A 240 -7.66 15.63 17.36
N HIS A 241 -6.40 15.51 17.75
CA HIS A 241 -5.29 16.19 17.07
C HIS A 241 -5.15 15.71 15.61
N LEU A 242 -5.13 14.39 15.40
CA LEU A 242 -5.05 13.82 14.05
C LEU A 242 -6.22 14.26 13.15
N ALA A 243 -7.44 14.28 13.69
CA ALA A 243 -8.61 14.74 12.96
C ALA A 243 -8.50 16.22 12.57
N LYS A 244 -8.06 17.10 13.48
CA LYS A 244 -7.84 18.53 13.18
C LYS A 244 -6.79 18.72 12.08
N VAL A 245 -5.66 18.02 12.18
CA VAL A 245 -4.60 18.08 11.15
C VAL A 245 -5.14 17.59 9.80
N TYR A 246 -5.89 16.49 9.80
CA TYR A 246 -6.51 15.94 8.60
C TYR A 246 -7.50 16.93 7.97
N ASP A 247 -8.44 17.47 8.75
CA ASP A 247 -9.49 18.37 8.26
C ASP A 247 -8.93 19.68 7.71
N ALA A 248 -7.82 20.15 8.27
CA ALA A 248 -7.15 21.35 7.78
C ALA A 248 -6.33 21.12 6.51
N ALA A 249 -5.77 19.91 6.36
CA ALA A 249 -4.71 19.65 5.39
C ALA A 249 -5.13 18.77 4.20
N HIS A 250 -6.09 17.86 4.38
CA HIS A 250 -6.41 16.89 3.33
C HIS A 250 -7.38 17.48 2.29
N PRO A 251 -7.07 17.42 0.97
CA PRO A 251 -7.88 18.06 -0.07
C PRO A 251 -9.33 17.55 -0.18
N ARG A 252 -9.62 16.37 0.36
CA ARG A 252 -10.95 15.74 0.34
C ARG A 252 -11.59 15.57 1.72
N ALA A 253 -11.09 16.27 2.73
CA ALA A 253 -11.65 16.23 4.08
C ALA A 253 -13.05 16.84 4.13
N LYS A 254 -13.23 17.99 3.49
CA LYS A 254 -14.48 18.80 3.58
C LYS A 254 -15.39 18.60 2.37
N LYS A 255 -16.73 18.78 2.56
CA LYS A 255 -17.67 18.98 1.47
C LYS A 255 -17.24 20.20 0.67
N ARG A 256 -17.22 20.10 -0.67
CA ARG A 256 -17.28 21.30 -1.49
C ARG A 256 -18.68 21.92 -1.26
N SER A 257 -18.71 23.09 -0.66
CA SER A 257 -19.90 23.97 -0.62
C SER A 257 -20.31 24.34 -2.03
#